data_ed6c9a58475b1ef321a0c4d551b50988
#
_entry.id   ed6c9a58475b1ef321a0c4d551b50988
#
_cell.length_a   1.000
_cell.length_b   1.000
_cell.length_c   1.000
_cell.angle_alpha   90.00
_cell.angle_beta   90.00
_cell.angle_gamma   90.00
#
_symmetry.space_group_name_H-M   'P 1'
#
loop_
_entity.id
_entity.type
_entity.pdbx_description
1 polymer ?
#
loop_
_entity_poly.entity_id
_entity_poly.type
_entity_poly.pdbx_seq_one_letter_code
_entity_poly.pdbx_strand_id
1 'polypeptide(L)'
;SRGVDINHNFDAKWQMVVDKPSPSKYGGEYAESEPETRAITEFVRKEQFDMLLAFHSQGREIYYDFDGMTGENSVEIAKKMAEESRYAVCIPTGTASYGGCKDWFIKEFGKEGFTVEIGTGQNPLPMSMLDEVYDENAKIALCAMHECAYN
;
A
#
# COMPACT_ATOMS: atom_id res chain seq x y z
N SER A 1 6.89 18.01 11.69
CA SER A 1 7.26 16.70 11.14
C SER A 1 8.71 16.41 11.49
N ARG A 2 9.01 15.20 11.91
CA ARG A 2 10.38 14.75 12.26
C ARG A 2 11.15 14.22 11.05
N GLY A 3 10.60 14.42 9.84
CA GLY A 3 11.19 13.95 8.60
C GLY A 3 11.14 12.43 8.44
N VAL A 4 10.14 11.79 9.04
CA VAL A 4 9.89 10.35 8.88
C VAL A 4 9.04 10.11 7.64
N ASP A 5 9.45 9.15 6.84
CA ASP A 5 8.65 8.58 5.77
C ASP A 5 7.67 7.58 6.38
N ILE A 6 6.42 7.98 6.50
CA ILE A 6 5.39 7.20 7.21
C ILE A 6 5.21 5.81 6.62
N ASN A 7 5.34 5.64 5.29
CA ASN A 7 5.24 4.32 4.66
C ASN A 7 6.48 3.44 4.85
N HIS A 8 7.41 3.85 5.71
CA HIS A 8 8.51 3.04 6.21
C HIS A 8 8.50 2.89 7.74
N ASN A 9 7.42 3.34 8.41
CA ASN A 9 7.33 3.35 9.87
C ASN A 9 6.40 2.27 10.47
N PHE A 10 5.71 1.47 9.65
CA PHE A 10 4.88 0.36 10.12
C PHE A 10 5.71 -0.85 10.57
N ASP A 11 5.18 -1.65 11.51
CA ASP A 11 5.83 -2.87 11.99
C ASP A 11 5.69 -4.04 11.00
N ALA A 12 6.33 -3.92 9.83
CA ALA A 12 6.40 -4.94 8.79
C ALA A 12 7.85 -5.13 8.36
N LYS A 13 8.59 -5.99 9.06
CA LYS A 13 10.05 -6.12 8.89
C LYS A 13 10.77 -4.76 8.93
N TRP A 14 10.27 -3.86 9.81
CA TRP A 14 10.86 -2.54 9.94
C TRP A 14 12.36 -2.63 10.16
N GLN A 15 13.11 -1.80 9.47
CA GLN A 15 14.55 -1.67 9.62
C GLN A 15 14.97 -0.23 9.35
N MET A 16 16.06 0.18 10.00
CA MET A 16 16.64 1.48 9.74
C MET A 16 17.41 1.46 8.41
N VAL A 17 16.72 1.81 7.33
CA VAL A 17 17.33 1.89 5.99
C VAL A 17 18.15 3.17 5.83
N VAL A 18 17.69 4.26 6.46
CA VAL A 18 18.35 5.57 6.49
C VAL A 18 18.40 6.02 7.94
N ASP A 19 19.57 6.42 8.41
CA ASP A 19 19.86 6.75 9.81
C ASP A 19 19.55 8.21 10.20
N LYS A 20 19.06 9.01 9.26
CA LYS A 20 18.77 10.43 9.45
C LYS A 20 17.43 10.82 8.85
N PRO A 21 16.74 11.82 9.44
CA PRO A 21 15.53 12.38 8.87
C PRO A 21 15.66 12.68 7.38
N SER A 22 14.78 12.11 6.58
CA SER A 22 14.79 12.19 5.12
C SER A 22 13.37 12.12 4.60
N PRO A 23 13.02 12.82 3.51
CA PRO A 23 11.70 12.72 2.91
C PRO A 23 11.42 11.35 2.27
N SER A 24 12.41 10.47 2.22
CA SER A 24 12.27 9.13 1.66
C SER A 24 13.09 8.12 2.46
N LYS A 25 12.48 6.99 2.78
CA LYS A 25 13.08 5.80 3.40
C LYS A 25 13.56 5.95 4.86
N TYR A 26 13.41 7.11 5.49
CA TYR A 26 13.66 7.21 6.92
C TYR A 26 12.44 6.72 7.69
N GLY A 27 12.49 5.54 8.22
CA GLY A 27 11.40 4.86 8.92
C GLY A 27 11.22 5.27 10.40
N GLY A 28 11.86 6.35 10.86
CA GLY A 28 11.81 6.75 12.27
C GLY A 28 12.84 6.00 13.14
N GLU A 29 12.79 6.22 14.45
CA GLU A 29 13.72 5.61 15.42
C GLU A 29 13.39 4.13 15.70
N TYR A 30 12.11 3.77 15.57
CA TYR A 30 11.58 2.41 15.73
C TYR A 30 10.24 2.28 15.01
N ALA A 31 9.79 1.06 14.82
CA ALA A 31 8.49 0.79 14.21
C ALA A 31 7.35 1.47 14.99
N GLU A 32 6.42 2.09 14.29
CA GLU A 32 5.29 2.84 14.87
C GLU A 32 5.74 3.99 15.80
N SER A 33 6.93 4.57 15.57
CA SER A 33 7.41 5.74 16.34
C SER A 33 6.52 6.97 16.13
N GLU A 34 5.88 7.08 14.98
CA GLU A 34 5.10 8.25 14.61
C GLU A 34 3.64 8.15 15.07
N PRO A 35 3.06 9.24 15.60
CA PRO A 35 1.67 9.26 16.02
C PRO A 35 0.70 9.00 14.87
N GLU A 36 1.04 9.41 13.66
CA GLU A 36 0.25 9.16 12.44
C GLU A 36 0.16 7.65 12.14
N THR A 37 1.29 6.94 12.24
CA THR A 37 1.32 5.48 12.05
C THR A 37 0.47 4.79 13.12
N ARG A 38 0.65 5.15 14.39
CA ARG A 38 -0.15 4.57 15.49
C ARG A 38 -1.64 4.83 15.32
N ALA A 39 -2.03 6.04 14.90
CA ALA A 39 -3.44 6.36 14.68
C ALA A 39 -4.07 5.45 13.62
N ILE A 40 -3.35 5.15 12.52
CA ILE A 40 -3.81 4.25 11.47
C ILE A 40 -3.87 2.81 11.99
N THR A 41 -2.81 2.33 12.63
CA THR A 41 -2.76 0.93 13.10
C THR A 41 -3.80 0.65 14.19
N GLU A 42 -4.01 1.57 15.12
CA GLU A 42 -5.05 1.49 16.13
C GLU A 42 -6.46 1.49 15.52
N PHE A 43 -6.70 2.38 14.55
CA PHE A 43 -7.98 2.44 13.84
C PHE A 43 -8.28 1.14 13.08
N VAL A 44 -7.31 0.65 12.30
CA VAL A 44 -7.47 -0.59 11.53
C VAL A 44 -7.67 -1.80 12.42
N ARG A 45 -6.91 -1.90 13.54
CA ARG A 45 -7.09 -2.96 14.54
C ARG A 45 -8.49 -2.93 15.18
N LYS A 46 -9.02 -1.74 15.42
CA LYS A 46 -10.35 -1.57 16.03
C LYS A 46 -11.47 -1.94 15.07
N GLU A 47 -11.42 -1.47 13.84
CA GLU A 47 -12.51 -1.63 12.87
C GLU A 47 -12.49 -3.01 12.14
N GLN A 48 -11.36 -3.74 12.18
CA GLN A 48 -11.26 -5.10 11.63
C GLN A 48 -11.63 -5.22 10.15
N PHE A 49 -11.07 -4.35 9.32
CA PHE A 49 -11.32 -4.35 7.87
C PHE A 49 -10.96 -5.68 7.20
N ASP A 50 -11.67 -6.03 6.12
CA ASP A 50 -11.41 -7.23 5.35
C ASP A 50 -10.33 -7.02 4.28
N MET A 51 -10.15 -5.79 3.81
CA MET A 51 -9.18 -5.44 2.79
C MET A 51 -8.59 -4.05 3.04
N LEU A 52 -7.33 -3.85 2.60
CA LEU A 52 -6.65 -2.55 2.64
C LEU A 52 -6.09 -2.20 1.27
N LEU A 53 -6.42 -1.01 0.77
CA LEU A 53 -5.79 -0.40 -0.40
C LEU A 53 -4.97 0.82 0.02
N ALA A 54 -3.67 0.79 -0.20
CA ALA A 54 -2.76 1.91 -0.01
C ALA A 54 -2.40 2.53 -1.37
N PHE A 55 -2.92 3.73 -1.65
CA PHE A 55 -2.65 4.44 -2.89
C PHE A 55 -1.37 5.26 -2.80
N HIS A 56 -0.50 5.06 -3.76
CA HIS A 56 0.79 5.73 -3.95
C HIS A 56 0.91 6.27 -5.38
N SER A 57 1.98 6.95 -5.68
CA SER A 57 2.40 7.33 -7.03
C SER A 57 3.91 7.11 -7.15
N GLN A 58 4.39 6.52 -8.25
CA GLN A 58 3.69 6.26 -9.49
C GLN A 58 4.16 4.95 -10.15
N GLY A 59 3.40 4.37 -11.13
CA GLY A 59 3.84 3.17 -11.84
C GLY A 59 2.75 2.46 -12.65
N ARG A 60 1.45 2.69 -12.35
CA ARG A 60 0.34 1.84 -12.82
C ARG A 60 0.55 0.39 -12.45
N GLU A 61 0.85 0.15 -11.18
CA GLU A 61 1.19 -1.17 -10.64
C GLU A 61 0.34 -1.48 -9.42
N ILE A 62 0.05 -2.77 -9.22
CA ILE A 62 -0.68 -3.30 -8.07
C ILE A 62 0.20 -4.35 -7.41
N TYR A 63 0.66 -4.07 -6.20
CA TYR A 63 1.45 -4.97 -5.37
C TYR A 63 0.56 -5.63 -4.33
N TYR A 64 0.60 -6.96 -4.23
CA TYR A 64 -0.26 -7.76 -3.36
C TYR A 64 0.50 -8.65 -2.36
N ASP A 65 1.80 -8.83 -2.53
CA ASP A 65 2.61 -9.73 -1.71
C ASP A 65 3.41 -8.98 -0.64
N PHE A 66 3.65 -9.64 0.47
CA PHE A 66 4.64 -9.25 1.45
C PHE A 66 5.43 -10.48 1.89
N ASP A 67 6.66 -10.62 1.41
CA ASP A 67 7.61 -11.67 1.82
C ASP A 67 7.06 -13.11 1.69
N GLY A 68 6.27 -13.35 0.65
CA GLY A 68 5.57 -14.62 0.42
C GLY A 68 4.32 -14.81 1.29
N MET A 69 3.93 -13.83 2.09
CA MET A 69 2.66 -13.78 2.79
C MET A 69 1.63 -13.04 1.93
N THR A 70 0.50 -13.67 1.69
CA THR A 70 -0.62 -13.06 0.98
C THR A 70 -1.93 -13.46 1.65
N GLY A 71 -2.97 -12.65 1.53
CA GLY A 71 -4.32 -13.13 1.78
C GLY A 71 -4.69 -14.24 0.78
N GLU A 72 -5.65 -15.07 1.12
CA GLU A 72 -6.01 -16.28 0.35
C GLU A 72 -6.38 -15.95 -1.10
N ASN A 73 -7.09 -14.84 -1.32
CA ASN A 73 -7.59 -14.43 -2.63
C ASN A 73 -6.78 -13.29 -3.28
N SER A 74 -5.69 -12.84 -2.65
CA SER A 74 -4.95 -11.63 -3.08
C SER A 74 -4.53 -11.65 -4.54
N VAL A 75 -4.06 -12.79 -5.06
CA VAL A 75 -3.63 -12.93 -6.45
C VAL A 75 -4.79 -12.73 -7.43
N GLU A 76 -5.93 -13.37 -7.16
CA GLU A 76 -7.10 -13.29 -8.03
C GLU A 76 -7.73 -11.89 -8.00
N ILE A 77 -7.80 -11.27 -6.83
CA ILE A 77 -8.29 -9.90 -6.66
C ILE A 77 -7.38 -8.90 -7.38
N ALA A 78 -6.05 -9.05 -7.23
CA ALA A 78 -5.10 -8.21 -7.95
C ALA A 78 -5.25 -8.31 -9.47
N LYS A 79 -5.47 -9.51 -10.02
CA LYS A 79 -5.72 -9.71 -11.45
C LYS A 79 -7.02 -9.04 -11.91
N LYS A 80 -8.12 -9.19 -11.16
CA LYS A 80 -9.39 -8.53 -11.48
C LYS A 80 -9.25 -7.00 -11.46
N MET A 81 -8.61 -6.44 -10.45
CA MET A 81 -8.32 -5.01 -10.39
C MET A 81 -7.46 -4.55 -11.59
N ALA A 82 -6.48 -5.36 -11.99
CA ALA A 82 -5.60 -5.07 -13.12
C ALA A 82 -6.35 -5.10 -14.46
N GLU A 83 -7.26 -6.04 -14.66
CA GLU A 83 -8.11 -6.11 -15.86
C GLU A 83 -8.98 -4.86 -16.00
N GLU A 84 -9.57 -4.38 -14.91
CA GLU A 84 -10.43 -3.19 -14.91
C GLU A 84 -9.65 -1.88 -15.10
N SER A 85 -8.45 -1.77 -14.52
CA SER A 85 -7.65 -0.55 -14.54
C SER A 85 -6.57 -0.52 -15.62
N ARG A 86 -6.21 -1.66 -16.20
CA ARG A 86 -5.05 -1.87 -17.07
C ARG A 86 -3.70 -1.65 -16.36
N TYR A 87 -3.66 -1.83 -15.03
CA TYR A 87 -2.43 -1.79 -14.26
C TYR A 87 -1.72 -3.14 -14.32
N ALA A 88 -0.40 -3.14 -14.06
CA ALA A 88 0.36 -4.38 -13.94
C ALA A 88 0.22 -4.96 -12.54
N VAL A 89 0.08 -6.28 -12.46
CA VAL A 89 0.20 -7.00 -11.16
C VAL A 89 1.67 -7.28 -10.90
N CYS A 90 2.16 -6.84 -9.76
CA CYS A 90 3.58 -6.92 -9.41
C CYS A 90 3.80 -7.55 -8.03
N ILE A 91 4.96 -8.18 -7.86
CA ILE A 91 5.47 -8.61 -6.56
C ILE A 91 6.63 -7.69 -6.20
N PRO A 92 6.63 -7.08 -5.01
CA PRO A 92 7.74 -6.22 -4.60
C PRO A 92 9.02 -7.02 -4.46
N THR A 93 10.15 -6.42 -4.84
CA THR A 93 11.46 -7.06 -4.77
C THR A 93 12.37 -6.36 -3.75
N GLY A 94 13.19 -7.14 -3.05
CA GLY A 94 14.10 -6.62 -2.04
C GLY A 94 13.37 -6.03 -0.83
N THR A 95 13.92 -4.97 -0.25
CA THR A 95 13.42 -4.33 0.98
C THR A 95 12.56 -3.09 0.71
N ALA A 96 12.13 -2.88 -0.53
CA ALA A 96 11.47 -1.64 -0.95
C ALA A 96 10.15 -1.37 -0.20
N SER A 97 9.42 -2.43 0.14
CA SER A 97 8.15 -2.33 0.86
C SER A 97 8.26 -2.54 2.37
N TYR A 98 9.42 -2.83 2.91
CA TYR A 98 9.56 -3.03 4.36
C TYR A 98 9.17 -1.78 5.14
N GLY A 99 8.34 -1.98 6.17
CA GLY A 99 7.74 -0.92 6.96
C GLY A 99 6.51 -0.27 6.32
N GLY A 100 6.00 -0.79 5.20
CA GLY A 100 4.85 -0.28 4.49
C GLY A 100 3.50 -0.61 5.16
N CYS A 101 2.50 0.24 4.93
CA CYS A 101 1.16 0.08 5.47
C CYS A 101 0.50 -1.23 5.00
N LYS A 102 0.54 -1.51 3.69
CA LYS A 102 0.04 -2.77 3.12
C LYS A 102 0.74 -3.98 3.74
N ASP A 103 2.06 -3.94 3.86
CA ASP A 103 2.86 -5.04 4.38
C ASP A 103 2.53 -5.35 5.83
N TRP A 104 2.34 -4.30 6.64
CA TRP A 104 1.88 -4.42 8.01
C TRP A 104 0.49 -5.06 8.07
N PHE A 105 -0.45 -4.63 7.23
CA PHE A 105 -1.81 -5.18 7.20
C PHE A 105 -1.80 -6.69 6.87
N ILE A 106 -1.04 -7.09 5.87
CA ILE A 106 -0.89 -8.51 5.51
C ILE A 106 -0.27 -9.30 6.67
N LYS A 107 0.82 -8.78 7.27
CA LYS A 107 1.50 -9.44 8.41
C LYS A 107 0.58 -9.60 9.62
N GLU A 108 -0.17 -8.55 9.97
CA GLU A 108 -0.99 -8.50 11.18
C GLU A 108 -2.25 -9.37 11.08
N PHE A 109 -2.91 -9.35 9.92
CA PHE A 109 -4.24 -9.94 9.77
C PHE A 109 -4.30 -11.16 8.85
N GLY A 110 -3.29 -11.40 8.02
CA GLY A 110 -3.32 -12.43 6.98
C GLY A 110 -4.40 -12.21 5.91
N LYS A 111 -4.84 -10.94 5.78
CA LYS A 111 -5.91 -10.53 4.86
C LYS A 111 -5.34 -9.85 3.62
N GLU A 112 -6.23 -9.50 2.68
CA GLU A 112 -5.92 -8.90 1.39
C GLU A 112 -5.46 -7.44 1.56
N GLY A 113 -4.18 -7.19 1.33
CA GLY A 113 -3.56 -5.88 1.34
C GLY A 113 -2.91 -5.55 0.00
N PHE A 114 -3.16 -4.33 -0.52
CA PHE A 114 -2.63 -3.92 -1.82
C PHE A 114 -1.98 -2.54 -1.73
N THR A 115 -0.85 -2.38 -2.40
CA THR A 115 -0.34 -1.06 -2.79
C THR A 115 -0.69 -0.82 -4.25
N VAL A 116 -1.31 0.32 -4.53
CA VAL A 116 -1.69 0.75 -5.87
C VAL A 116 -0.87 1.98 -6.24
N GLU A 117 0.05 1.83 -7.18
CA GLU A 117 0.88 2.92 -7.70
C GLU A 117 0.16 3.60 -8.86
N ILE A 118 -0.45 4.75 -8.61
CA ILE A 118 -1.29 5.46 -9.59
C ILE A 118 -0.46 6.22 -10.62
N GLY A 119 -0.97 6.29 -11.86
CA GLY A 119 -0.41 7.12 -12.93
C GLY A 119 1.01 6.74 -13.35
N THR A 120 1.61 7.54 -14.20
CA THR A 120 2.97 7.36 -14.72
C THR A 120 3.70 8.70 -14.86
N GLY A 121 5.04 8.68 -14.86
CA GLY A 121 5.86 9.86 -15.10
C GLY A 121 6.72 10.24 -13.92
N GLN A 122 6.69 11.48 -13.51
CA GLN A 122 7.49 12.03 -12.41
C GLN A 122 6.59 12.66 -11.36
N ASN A 123 6.89 12.40 -10.08
CA ASN A 123 6.18 13.04 -8.97
C ASN A 123 6.63 14.51 -8.77
N PRO A 124 5.71 15.42 -8.46
CA PRO A 124 4.27 15.22 -8.41
C PRO A 124 3.66 15.01 -9.80
N LEU A 125 2.68 14.09 -9.90
CA LEU A 125 1.95 13.87 -11.15
C LEU A 125 1.23 15.15 -11.58
N PRO A 126 1.22 15.47 -12.89
CA PRO A 126 0.57 16.68 -13.37
C PRO A 126 -0.95 16.59 -13.25
N MET A 127 -1.60 17.72 -12.93
CA MET A 127 -3.07 17.79 -12.80
C MET A 127 -3.82 17.39 -14.07
N SER A 128 -3.19 17.47 -15.24
CA SER A 128 -3.77 17.01 -16.50
C SER A 128 -4.04 15.50 -16.55
N MET A 129 -3.46 14.72 -15.64
CA MET A 129 -3.72 13.28 -15.53
C MET A 129 -4.88 12.95 -14.57
N LEU A 130 -5.49 13.95 -13.92
CA LEU A 130 -6.46 13.71 -12.83
C LEU A 130 -7.63 12.84 -13.29
N ASP A 131 -8.25 13.17 -14.42
CA ASP A 131 -9.43 12.46 -14.91
C ASP A 131 -9.11 11.00 -15.25
N GLU A 132 -7.98 10.75 -15.93
CA GLU A 132 -7.53 9.41 -16.26
C GLU A 132 -7.22 8.58 -15.01
N VAL A 133 -6.43 9.15 -14.09
CA VAL A 133 -6.07 8.50 -12.82
C VAL A 133 -7.31 8.23 -11.98
N TYR A 134 -8.25 9.17 -11.92
CA TYR A 134 -9.49 8.98 -11.19
C TYR A 134 -10.33 7.82 -11.76
N ASP A 135 -10.53 7.79 -13.08
CA ASP A 135 -11.32 6.75 -13.74
C ASP A 135 -10.72 5.35 -13.57
N GLU A 136 -9.39 5.23 -13.65
CA GLU A 136 -8.68 3.97 -13.43
C GLU A 136 -8.83 3.48 -11.99
N ASN A 137 -8.62 4.37 -11.02
CA ASN A 137 -8.62 4.00 -9.62
C ASN A 137 -10.02 3.85 -9.01
N ALA A 138 -11.02 4.53 -9.55
CA ALA A 138 -12.41 4.27 -9.21
C ALA A 138 -12.82 2.82 -9.54
N LYS A 139 -12.35 2.28 -10.67
CA LYS A 139 -12.58 0.88 -11.06
C LYS A 139 -11.89 -0.09 -10.10
N ILE A 140 -10.65 0.19 -9.69
CA ILE A 140 -9.93 -0.60 -8.68
C ILE A 140 -10.72 -0.62 -7.37
N ALA A 141 -11.17 0.53 -6.89
CA ALA A 141 -11.92 0.63 -5.65
C ALA A 141 -13.25 -0.12 -5.71
N LEU A 142 -13.99 0.01 -6.81
CA LEU A 142 -15.27 -0.69 -7.02
C LEU A 142 -15.06 -2.21 -7.12
N CYS A 143 -14.01 -2.67 -7.80
CA CYS A 143 -13.65 -4.08 -7.86
C CYS A 143 -13.33 -4.62 -6.45
N ALA A 144 -12.50 -3.92 -5.68
CA ALA A 144 -12.17 -4.30 -4.31
C ALA A 144 -13.42 -4.39 -3.40
N MET A 145 -14.33 -3.41 -3.49
CA MET A 145 -15.59 -3.43 -2.74
C MET A 145 -16.48 -4.61 -3.13
N HIS A 146 -16.53 -4.95 -4.42
CA HIS A 146 -17.27 -6.12 -4.90
C HIS A 146 -16.70 -7.42 -4.32
N GLU A 147 -15.37 -7.58 -4.37
CA GLU A 147 -14.72 -8.79 -3.84
C GLU A 147 -14.92 -8.93 -2.32
N CYS A 148 -14.90 -7.83 -1.55
CA CYS A 148 -15.23 -7.87 -0.12
C CYS A 148 -16.68 -8.26 0.18
N ALA A 149 -17.62 -7.95 -0.73
CA ALA A 149 -19.04 -8.22 -0.51
C ALA A 149 -19.45 -9.67 -0.82
N TYR A 150 -18.67 -10.38 -1.66
CA TYR A 150 -19.05 -11.69 -2.20
C TYR A 150 -18.06 -12.82 -1.88
N ASN A 151 -16.97 -12.54 -1.18
CA ASN A 151 -16.04 -13.52 -0.63
C ASN A 151 -16.05 -13.49 0.91
#